data_cd68bfb6390af934322de2454d501de1
#
_entry.id   cd68bfb6390af934322de2454d501de1
#
_cell.length_a   1.000
_cell.length_b   1.000
_cell.length_c   1.000
_cell.angle_alpha   90.00
_cell.angle_beta   90.00
_cell.angle_gamma   90.00
#
_symmetry.space_group_name_H-M   'P 1'
#
loop_
_entity.id
_entity.type
_entity.pdbx_description
1 polymer ?
#
loop_
_entity_poly.entity_id
_entity_poly.type
_entity_poly.pdbx_seq_one_letter_code
_entity_poly.pdbx_strand_id
1 'polypeptide(L)'
;MNQIYCVKCRKFTETRDVKQKTTKNNRQMLQGICVVCGTKKSEFISASGKEFINDTINYLPFEMHMPGHNFTGPGHNFTGTGTKLNKRINEDMTPKAWSKPNNRVDKAAYHHHICYVKNKDTKTRNEICDKNMLTEFNGIYYPTLRERMERGVVSTIIGTKKRFGWGLKKRAQRERQLEFAIS
;
A
#
# COMPACT_ATOMS: atom_id res chain seq x y z
N MET A 1 7.65 19.83 -18.50
CA MET A 1 7.69 21.10 -17.75
C MET A 1 7.23 20.84 -16.31
N ASN A 2 8.02 21.27 -15.31
CA ASN A 2 7.67 21.00 -13.90
C ASN A 2 6.80 22.15 -13.37
N GLN A 3 5.52 21.86 -13.16
CA GLN A 3 4.58 22.80 -12.55
C GLN A 3 4.47 22.48 -11.05
N ILE A 4 4.87 23.43 -10.19
CA ILE A 4 4.74 23.37 -8.74
C ILE A 4 3.78 24.47 -8.29
N TYR A 5 2.96 24.20 -7.28
CA TYR A 5 2.06 25.20 -6.73
C TYR A 5 2.82 26.40 -6.15
N CYS A 6 2.47 27.59 -6.56
CA CYS A 6 3.04 28.84 -6.04
C CYS A 6 2.10 29.49 -5.02
N VAL A 7 2.52 29.57 -3.76
CA VAL A 7 1.71 30.15 -2.68
C VAL A 7 1.39 31.62 -2.93
N LYS A 8 2.35 32.39 -3.49
CA LYS A 8 2.15 33.81 -3.80
C LYS A 8 1.17 34.01 -4.97
N CYS A 9 1.28 33.20 -6.02
CA CYS A 9 0.38 33.27 -7.19
C CYS A 9 -0.94 32.53 -6.96
N ARG A 10 -1.07 31.74 -5.91
CA ARG A 10 -2.22 30.90 -5.57
C ARG A 10 -2.67 29.95 -6.68
N LYS A 11 -1.72 29.49 -7.52
CA LYS A 11 -1.96 28.57 -8.63
C LYS A 11 -0.72 27.77 -8.97
N PHE A 12 -0.88 26.68 -9.73
CA PHE A 12 0.23 25.98 -10.33
C PHE A 12 0.88 26.87 -11.39
N THR A 13 2.18 27.02 -11.32
CA THR A 13 2.95 27.83 -12.26
C THR A 13 4.20 27.07 -12.67
N GLU A 14 4.75 27.42 -13.81
CA GLU A 14 6.02 26.87 -14.27
C GLU A 14 7.15 27.19 -13.28
N THR A 15 8.11 26.26 -13.17
CA THR A 15 9.20 26.34 -12.20
C THR A 15 10.53 26.23 -12.91
N ARG A 16 11.39 27.22 -12.76
CA ARG A 16 12.78 27.20 -13.23
C ARG A 16 13.73 26.77 -12.12
N ASP A 17 14.94 26.41 -12.50
CA ASP A 17 16.04 26.02 -11.60
C ASP A 17 15.64 24.90 -10.62
N VAL A 18 14.93 23.90 -11.13
CA VAL A 18 14.42 22.78 -10.31
C VAL A 18 15.58 21.92 -9.83
N LYS A 19 15.77 21.84 -8.53
CA LYS A 19 16.77 20.98 -7.86
C LYS A 19 16.06 20.01 -6.92
N GLN A 20 16.51 18.77 -6.95
CA GLN A 20 16.06 17.78 -5.99
C GLN A 20 16.91 17.90 -4.71
N LYS A 21 16.25 17.93 -3.56
CA LYS A 21 16.88 18.00 -2.25
C LYS A 21 16.30 16.93 -1.32
N THR A 22 17.15 16.40 -0.46
CA THR A 22 16.73 15.53 0.63
C THR A 22 16.66 16.36 1.92
N THR A 23 15.53 16.29 2.62
CA THR A 23 15.35 16.95 3.91
C THR A 23 16.08 16.18 5.03
N LYS A 24 16.24 16.80 6.21
CA LYS A 24 16.82 16.14 7.40
C LYS A 24 16.09 14.85 7.78
N ASN A 25 14.80 14.73 7.45
CA ASN A 25 13.98 13.54 7.71
C ASN A 25 13.99 12.56 6.52
N ASN A 26 15.02 12.57 5.70
CA ASN A 26 15.22 11.71 4.53
C ASN A 26 14.07 11.76 3.48
N ARG A 27 13.31 12.87 3.45
CA ARG A 27 12.28 13.11 2.44
C ARG A 27 12.85 13.85 1.25
N GLN A 28 12.56 13.38 0.06
CA GLN A 28 12.94 14.04 -1.17
C GLN A 28 11.93 15.15 -1.51
N MET A 29 12.42 16.30 -1.94
CA MET A 29 11.64 17.43 -2.38
C MET A 29 12.22 18.05 -3.63
N LEU A 30 11.35 18.53 -4.52
CA LEU A 30 11.73 19.44 -5.60
C LEU A 30 11.69 20.87 -5.07
N GLN A 31 12.70 21.64 -5.37
CA GLN A 31 12.77 23.04 -5.03
C GLN A 31 13.15 23.83 -6.29
N GLY A 32 12.47 24.95 -6.52
CA GLY A 32 12.75 25.79 -7.66
C GLY A 32 12.14 27.17 -7.50
N ILE A 33 12.16 27.98 -8.55
CA ILE A 33 11.72 29.38 -8.56
C ILE A 33 10.50 29.52 -9.48
N CYS A 34 9.48 30.19 -9.03
CA CYS A 34 8.31 30.52 -9.83
C CYS A 34 8.70 31.47 -10.98
N VAL A 35 8.38 31.09 -12.21
CA VAL A 35 8.68 31.89 -13.39
C VAL A 35 7.88 33.22 -13.38
N VAL A 36 6.68 33.23 -12.79
CA VAL A 36 5.80 34.39 -12.78
C VAL A 36 6.18 35.45 -11.73
N CYS A 37 6.49 35.03 -10.51
CA CYS A 37 6.68 35.97 -9.40
C CYS A 37 8.03 35.87 -8.69
N GLY A 38 8.93 35.00 -9.15
CA GLY A 38 10.26 34.82 -8.57
C GLY A 38 10.26 34.12 -7.19
N THR A 39 9.11 33.75 -6.65
CA THR A 39 9.02 33.11 -5.31
C THR A 39 9.61 31.72 -5.35
N LYS A 40 10.39 31.36 -4.33
CA LYS A 40 10.90 30.03 -4.13
C LYS A 40 9.75 29.08 -3.81
N LYS A 41 9.68 27.96 -4.54
CA LYS A 41 8.66 26.93 -4.40
C LYS A 41 9.30 25.62 -4.03
N SER A 42 8.55 24.80 -3.31
CA SER A 42 8.96 23.45 -3.01
C SER A 42 7.77 22.52 -3.00
N GLU A 43 7.97 21.33 -3.50
CA GLU A 43 7.00 20.23 -3.49
C GLU A 43 7.70 18.97 -3.04
N PHE A 44 7.11 18.28 -2.07
CA PHE A 44 7.64 16.98 -1.71
C PHE A 44 7.41 16.01 -2.86
N ILE A 45 8.47 15.37 -3.31
CA ILE A 45 8.32 14.20 -4.17
C ILE A 45 7.67 13.17 -3.28
N SER A 46 6.37 12.97 -3.44
CA SER A 46 5.72 11.81 -2.88
C SER A 46 6.44 10.59 -3.46
N ALA A 47 7.36 9.97 -2.72
CA ALA A 47 7.43 8.54 -2.74
C ALA A 47 5.96 8.12 -2.71
N SER A 48 5.48 7.36 -3.70
CA SER A 48 4.05 7.05 -3.77
C SER A 48 3.65 6.66 -2.37
N GLY A 49 2.49 7.14 -1.85
CA GLY A 49 2.12 6.90 -0.44
C GLY A 49 2.18 5.44 -0.01
N LYS A 50 2.29 4.52 -0.99
CA LYS A 50 2.66 3.11 -0.87
C LYS A 50 4.09 2.87 -0.39
N GLU A 51 5.08 3.55 -0.98
CA GLU A 51 6.49 3.34 -0.61
C GLU A 51 6.74 3.84 0.80
N PHE A 52 6.14 4.96 1.19
CA PHE A 52 6.31 5.50 2.54
C PHE A 52 5.72 4.59 3.63
N ILE A 53 4.49 4.09 3.43
CA ILE A 53 3.86 3.16 4.38
C ILE A 53 4.62 1.83 4.38
N ASN A 54 5.05 1.36 3.22
CA ASN A 54 5.80 0.13 3.04
C ASN A 54 7.16 0.21 3.71
N ASP A 55 7.89 1.30 3.48
CA ASP A 55 9.19 1.53 4.07
C ASP A 55 9.05 1.64 5.60
N THR A 56 8.05 2.38 6.08
CA THR A 56 7.79 2.49 7.52
C THR A 56 7.51 1.13 8.15
N ILE A 57 6.68 0.28 7.51
CA ILE A 57 6.37 -1.06 8.01
C ILE A 57 7.58 -1.99 7.92
N ASN A 58 8.39 -1.87 6.86
CA ASN A 58 9.61 -2.66 6.69
C ASN A 58 10.70 -2.30 7.70
N TYR A 59 10.77 -1.03 8.12
CA TYR A 59 11.70 -0.55 9.15
C TYR A 59 11.29 -0.93 10.58
N LEU A 60 10.03 -1.34 10.81
CA LEU A 60 9.63 -1.80 12.13
C LEU A 60 10.38 -3.08 12.51
N PRO A 61 11.07 -3.12 13.66
CA PRO A 61 11.82 -4.30 14.09
C PRO A 61 10.94 -5.48 14.47
N PHE A 62 9.64 -5.26 14.57
CA PHE A 62 8.62 -6.26 14.91
C PHE A 62 7.56 -6.39 13.83
N GLU A 63 6.94 -7.55 13.76
CA GLU A 63 5.78 -7.80 12.92
C GLU A 63 4.53 -7.32 13.64
N MET A 64 3.75 -6.43 13.01
CA MET A 64 2.47 -6.00 13.55
C MET A 64 1.40 -7.04 13.21
N HIS A 65 1.08 -7.89 14.16
CA HIS A 65 -0.02 -8.84 14.07
C HIS A 65 -1.13 -8.47 15.04
N MET A 66 -2.34 -8.89 14.72
CA MET A 66 -3.37 -8.93 15.75
C MET A 66 -2.94 -9.94 16.83
N PRO A 67 -3.14 -9.64 18.11
CA PRO A 67 -2.72 -10.53 19.20
C PRO A 67 -3.18 -11.96 18.98
N GLY A 68 -2.24 -12.91 19.03
CA GLY A 68 -2.50 -14.32 18.80
C GLY A 68 -2.77 -14.72 17.36
N HIS A 69 -2.38 -13.91 16.35
CA HIS A 69 -2.46 -14.23 14.93
C HIS A 69 -1.09 -14.40 14.32
N ASN A 70 -1.01 -15.26 13.31
CA ASN A 70 0.21 -15.51 12.57
C ASN A 70 0.23 -14.80 11.21
N PHE A 71 -0.94 -14.48 10.63
CA PHE A 71 -1.08 -13.91 9.30
C PHE A 71 -1.93 -12.64 9.25
N THR A 72 -2.75 -12.37 10.28
CA THR A 72 -3.62 -11.21 10.29
C THR A 72 -2.89 -10.00 10.86
N GLY A 73 -2.52 -9.06 10.00
CA GLY A 73 -1.89 -7.80 10.42
C GLY A 73 -1.19 -7.08 9.28
N PRO A 74 -0.93 -5.77 9.43
CA PRO A 74 -0.28 -4.96 8.39
C PRO A 74 1.18 -5.36 8.11
N GLY A 75 1.83 -6.11 9.00
CA GLY A 75 3.22 -6.55 8.86
C GLY A 75 3.47 -7.59 7.77
N HIS A 76 2.43 -8.19 7.19
CA HIS A 76 2.59 -9.28 6.24
C HIS A 76 2.41 -8.92 4.78
N ASN A 77 2.03 -7.79 4.39
CA ASN A 77 1.89 -7.43 2.96
C ASN A 77 0.85 -6.36 2.68
N PHE A 78 1.04 -5.20 3.19
CA PHE A 78 0.46 -4.07 2.48
C PHE A 78 1.08 -3.89 1.08
N THR A 79 2.23 -4.56 0.81
CA THR A 79 3.06 -4.29 -0.36
C THR A 79 3.44 -5.47 -1.22
N GLY A 80 3.13 -6.69 -0.79
CA GLY A 80 3.54 -7.87 -1.53
C GLY A 80 5.05 -8.18 -1.51
N THR A 81 5.85 -7.53 -0.67
CA THR A 81 7.30 -7.77 -0.60
C THR A 81 7.71 -8.98 0.22
N GLY A 82 6.76 -9.64 0.88
CA GLY A 82 6.87 -11.03 1.35
C GLY A 82 8.03 -11.46 2.24
N THR A 83 8.95 -10.59 2.62
CA THR A 83 10.12 -10.98 3.39
C THR A 83 9.77 -11.63 4.73
N LYS A 84 8.72 -11.17 5.38
CA LYS A 84 8.27 -11.73 6.65
C LYS A 84 7.39 -12.98 6.45
N LEU A 85 6.61 -13.03 5.38
CA LEU A 85 5.83 -14.21 5.02
C LEU A 85 6.74 -15.42 4.76
N ASN A 86 7.85 -15.24 4.05
CA ASN A 86 8.82 -16.30 3.77
C ASN A 86 9.39 -16.96 5.02
N LYS A 87 9.41 -16.28 6.16
CA LYS A 87 9.79 -16.89 7.44
C LYS A 87 8.74 -17.85 7.99
N ARG A 88 7.46 -17.68 7.60
CA ARG A 88 6.31 -18.40 8.16
C ARG A 88 5.79 -19.53 7.28
N ILE A 89 6.16 -19.53 6.01
CA ILE A 89 5.75 -20.56 5.05
C ILE A 89 6.94 -21.41 4.62
N ASN A 90 6.65 -22.63 4.18
CA ASN A 90 7.57 -23.55 3.52
C ASN A 90 7.69 -23.17 2.03
N GLU A 91 8.58 -23.83 1.31
CA GLU A 91 8.75 -23.65 -0.14
C GLU A 91 7.49 -23.99 -0.95
N ASP A 92 6.73 -24.98 -0.50
CA ASP A 92 5.42 -25.35 -1.06
C ASP A 92 4.29 -24.39 -0.72
N MET A 93 4.62 -23.26 -0.05
CA MET A 93 3.70 -22.23 0.45
C MET A 93 2.78 -22.68 1.59
N THR A 94 2.96 -23.85 2.17
CA THR A 94 2.23 -24.26 3.38
C THR A 94 2.77 -23.54 4.61
N PRO A 95 1.94 -23.31 5.65
CA PRO A 95 2.43 -22.73 6.90
C PRO A 95 3.42 -23.66 7.59
N LYS A 96 4.49 -23.12 8.16
CA LYS A 96 5.38 -23.89 9.03
C LYS A 96 4.64 -24.35 10.27
N ALA A 97 5.12 -25.42 10.91
CA ALA A 97 4.47 -26.01 12.08
C ALA A 97 4.15 -24.99 13.20
N TRP A 98 5.06 -24.06 13.43
CA TRP A 98 4.93 -23.01 14.46
C TRP A 98 4.07 -21.80 14.05
N SER A 99 3.76 -21.66 12.76
CA SER A 99 3.05 -20.51 12.19
C SER A 99 1.70 -20.89 11.57
N LYS A 100 1.08 -21.98 12.01
CA LYS A 100 -0.26 -22.35 11.55
C LYS A 100 -1.27 -21.25 11.88
N PRO A 101 -2.26 -20.97 11.02
CA PRO A 101 -3.33 -20.06 11.35
C PRO A 101 -4.06 -20.44 12.63
N ASN A 102 -4.31 -19.48 13.52
CA ASN A 102 -4.88 -19.74 14.84
C ASN A 102 -6.41 -19.81 14.85
N ASN A 103 -7.08 -19.14 13.92
CA ASN A 103 -8.51 -19.18 13.73
C ASN A 103 -8.91 -19.04 12.25
N ARG A 104 -10.20 -19.01 11.97
CA ARG A 104 -10.71 -18.92 10.59
C ARG A 104 -10.40 -17.58 9.92
N VAL A 105 -10.34 -16.50 10.68
CA VAL A 105 -9.94 -15.17 10.17
C VAL A 105 -8.47 -15.16 9.79
N ASP A 106 -7.61 -15.71 10.64
CA ASP A 106 -6.18 -15.84 10.39
C ASP A 106 -5.88 -16.78 9.19
N LYS A 107 -6.71 -17.83 9.01
CA LYS A 107 -6.65 -18.72 7.85
C LYS A 107 -7.00 -17.98 6.54
N ALA A 108 -8.05 -17.17 6.55
CA ALA A 108 -8.40 -16.36 5.37
C ALA A 108 -7.31 -15.33 5.05
N ALA A 109 -6.69 -14.73 6.08
CA ALA A 109 -5.54 -13.86 5.91
C ALA A 109 -4.34 -14.60 5.30
N TYR A 110 -4.05 -15.82 5.73
CA TYR A 110 -3.02 -16.66 5.11
C TYR A 110 -3.31 -16.90 3.62
N HIS A 111 -4.51 -17.32 3.24
CA HIS A 111 -4.90 -17.50 1.83
C HIS A 111 -4.75 -16.22 1.01
N HIS A 112 -5.13 -15.09 1.59
CA HIS A 112 -4.94 -13.78 0.98
C HIS A 112 -3.47 -13.45 0.72
N HIS A 113 -2.58 -13.74 1.66
CA HIS A 113 -1.15 -13.53 1.47
C HIS A 113 -0.57 -14.44 0.37
N ILE A 114 -0.96 -15.71 0.34
CA ILE A 114 -0.54 -16.62 -0.74
C ILE A 114 -1.03 -16.13 -2.10
N CYS A 115 -2.27 -15.67 -2.19
CA CYS A 115 -2.80 -15.06 -3.39
C CYS A 115 -1.97 -13.85 -3.85
N TYR A 116 -1.55 -13.01 -2.92
CA TYR A 116 -0.71 -11.83 -3.21
C TYR A 116 0.70 -12.19 -3.67
N VAL A 117 1.28 -13.27 -3.16
CA VAL A 117 2.58 -13.76 -3.62
C VAL A 117 2.50 -14.27 -5.06
N LYS A 118 1.45 -15.06 -5.36
CA LYS A 118 1.22 -15.63 -6.68
C LYS A 118 0.90 -14.57 -7.75
N ASN A 119 0.23 -13.49 -7.36
CA ASN A 119 -0.22 -12.45 -8.27
C ASN A 119 0.53 -11.14 -8.01
N LYS A 120 1.36 -10.71 -8.95
CA LYS A 120 2.12 -9.45 -8.84
C LYS A 120 1.33 -8.25 -9.35
N ASP A 121 0.31 -8.48 -10.17
CA ASP A 121 -0.54 -7.45 -10.74
C ASP A 121 -1.49 -6.86 -9.70
N THR A 122 -1.51 -5.53 -9.60
CA THR A 122 -2.30 -4.80 -8.60
C THR A 122 -3.81 -4.94 -8.83
N LYS A 123 -4.25 -5.05 -10.09
CA LYS A 123 -5.67 -5.23 -10.42
C LYS A 123 -6.16 -6.59 -9.92
N THR A 124 -5.44 -7.66 -10.26
CA THR A 124 -5.74 -9.03 -9.80
C THR A 124 -5.73 -9.12 -8.28
N ARG A 125 -4.77 -8.49 -7.60
CA ARG A 125 -4.72 -8.46 -6.14
C ARG A 125 -5.98 -7.84 -5.53
N ASN A 126 -6.44 -6.70 -6.07
CA ASN A 126 -7.60 -6.00 -5.53
C ASN A 126 -8.93 -6.66 -5.91
N GLU A 127 -9.04 -7.19 -7.13
CA GLU A 127 -10.30 -7.74 -7.65
C GLU A 127 -10.50 -9.20 -7.26
N ILE A 128 -9.43 -9.97 -7.15
CA ILE A 128 -9.48 -11.40 -6.85
C ILE A 128 -9.09 -11.66 -5.40
N CYS A 129 -7.86 -11.30 -5.00
CA CYS A 129 -7.36 -11.70 -3.68
C CYS A 129 -8.13 -11.03 -2.54
N ASP A 130 -8.38 -9.72 -2.64
CA ASP A 130 -9.15 -8.99 -1.63
C ASP A 130 -10.61 -9.46 -1.60
N LYS A 131 -11.20 -9.76 -2.77
CA LYS A 131 -12.56 -10.28 -2.86
C LYS A 131 -12.67 -11.68 -2.24
N ASN A 132 -11.75 -12.56 -2.55
CA ASN A 132 -11.73 -13.93 -2.00
C ASN A 132 -11.63 -13.90 -0.48
N MET A 133 -10.78 -13.07 0.09
CA MET A 133 -10.68 -12.92 1.54
C MET A 133 -12.00 -12.45 2.17
N LEU A 134 -12.67 -11.47 1.59
CA LEU A 134 -13.98 -11.00 2.07
C LEU A 134 -15.05 -12.10 1.93
N THR A 135 -15.00 -12.89 0.86
CA THR A 135 -15.90 -14.04 0.66
C THR A 135 -15.64 -15.12 1.72
N GLU A 136 -14.40 -15.45 2.03
CA GLU A 136 -14.06 -16.37 3.11
C GLU A 136 -14.58 -15.86 4.46
N PHE A 137 -14.47 -14.56 4.75
CA PHE A 137 -15.04 -13.96 5.96
C PHE A 137 -16.56 -14.12 6.06
N ASN A 138 -17.25 -13.92 4.93
CA ASN A 138 -18.70 -14.08 4.88
C ASN A 138 -19.14 -15.56 5.02
N GLY A 139 -18.28 -16.49 4.61
CA GLY A 139 -18.48 -17.92 4.78
C GLY A 139 -18.22 -18.45 6.20
N ILE A 140 -17.77 -17.61 7.13
CA ILE A 140 -17.61 -18.02 8.53
C ILE A 140 -18.97 -18.02 9.23
N TYR A 141 -19.61 -19.18 9.26
CA TYR A 141 -20.86 -19.38 10.01
C TYR A 141 -20.58 -19.43 11.51
N TYR A 142 -21.46 -18.82 12.31
CA TYR A 142 -21.37 -18.76 13.77
C TYR A 142 -19.99 -18.27 14.27
N PRO A 143 -19.56 -17.04 13.87
CA PRO A 143 -18.28 -16.51 14.31
C PRO A 143 -18.29 -16.24 15.82
N THR A 144 -17.18 -16.54 16.47
CA THR A 144 -16.94 -16.11 17.86
C THR A 144 -16.96 -14.57 17.95
N LEU A 145 -17.14 -14.03 19.16
CA LEU A 145 -17.09 -12.58 19.37
C LEU A 145 -15.74 -12.01 18.85
N ARG A 146 -14.65 -12.70 19.12
CA ARG A 146 -13.32 -12.35 18.66
C ARG A 146 -13.26 -12.31 17.13
N GLU A 147 -13.69 -13.36 16.43
CA GLU A 147 -13.70 -13.40 14.96
C GLU A 147 -14.59 -12.31 14.33
N ARG A 148 -15.68 -11.90 15.00
CA ARG A 148 -16.52 -10.77 14.55
C ARG A 148 -15.75 -9.47 14.57
N MET A 149 -15.03 -9.19 15.67
CA MET A 149 -14.22 -7.98 15.79
C MET A 149 -13.08 -7.97 14.78
N GLU A 150 -12.36 -9.06 14.66
CA GLU A 150 -11.25 -9.23 13.74
C GLU A 150 -11.67 -9.04 12.28
N ARG A 151 -12.78 -9.67 11.87
CA ARG A 151 -13.38 -9.48 10.54
C ARG A 151 -13.75 -8.02 10.28
N GLY A 152 -14.34 -7.35 11.26
CA GLY A 152 -14.72 -5.94 11.15
C GLY A 152 -13.53 -5.06 10.88
N VAL A 153 -12.46 -5.21 11.64
CA VAL A 153 -11.21 -4.45 11.46
C VAL A 153 -10.60 -4.69 10.08
N VAL A 154 -10.42 -5.95 9.69
CA VAL A 154 -9.77 -6.29 8.41
C VAL A 154 -10.64 -5.87 7.22
N SER A 155 -11.96 -6.06 7.28
CA SER A 155 -12.89 -5.63 6.23
C SER A 155 -12.86 -4.10 6.04
N THR A 156 -12.77 -3.35 7.14
CA THR A 156 -12.63 -1.89 7.10
C THR A 156 -11.34 -1.48 6.40
N ILE A 157 -10.22 -2.13 6.71
CA ILE A 157 -8.92 -1.85 6.08
C ILE A 157 -8.98 -2.13 4.57
N ILE A 158 -9.53 -3.28 4.17
CA ILE A 158 -9.67 -3.65 2.75
C ILE A 158 -10.63 -2.70 2.03
N GLY A 159 -11.75 -2.35 2.66
CA GLY A 159 -12.74 -1.39 2.12
C GLY A 159 -12.13 0.00 1.92
N THR A 160 -11.37 0.47 2.88
CA THR A 160 -10.63 1.75 2.82
C THR A 160 -9.61 1.74 1.68
N LYS A 161 -8.85 0.64 1.54
CA LYS A 161 -7.91 0.45 0.43
C LYS A 161 -8.60 0.56 -0.93
N LYS A 162 -9.77 -0.07 -1.11
CA LYS A 162 -10.57 0.00 -2.34
C LYS A 162 -11.08 1.43 -2.59
N ARG A 163 -11.63 2.09 -1.57
CA ARG A 163 -12.22 3.43 -1.68
C ARG A 163 -11.21 4.50 -2.05
N PHE A 164 -10.02 4.46 -1.48
CA PHE A 164 -8.96 5.43 -1.76
C PHE A 164 -8.08 5.03 -2.94
N GLY A 165 -8.35 3.92 -3.60
CA GLY A 165 -7.65 3.47 -4.80
C GLY A 165 -6.15 3.31 -4.58
N TRP A 166 -5.74 2.89 -3.40
CA TRP A 166 -4.33 2.66 -3.09
C TRP A 166 -3.77 1.61 -4.05
N GLY A 167 -3.13 2.12 -5.09
CA GLY A 167 -2.48 1.32 -6.12
C GLY A 167 -3.03 1.37 -7.53
N LEU A 168 -4.24 1.85 -7.78
CA LEU A 168 -4.84 1.85 -9.12
C LEU A 168 -4.71 3.18 -9.88
N LYS A 169 -4.72 4.32 -9.19
CA LYS A 169 -4.81 5.64 -9.83
C LYS A 169 -3.59 6.07 -10.65
N LYS A 170 -2.37 5.61 -10.33
CA LYS A 170 -1.15 6.04 -11.04
C LYS A 170 -0.95 5.37 -12.40
N ARG A 171 -1.44 4.14 -12.59
CA ARG A 171 -1.27 3.42 -13.85
C ARG A 171 -2.20 3.95 -14.94
N ALA A 172 -3.48 4.16 -14.61
CA ALA A 172 -4.46 4.75 -15.53
C ALA A 172 -4.14 6.20 -15.93
N GLN A 173 -3.45 6.94 -15.07
CA GLN A 173 -3.00 8.30 -15.37
C GLN A 173 -1.74 8.31 -16.23
N ARG A 174 -0.86 7.33 -16.05
CA ARG A 174 0.36 7.15 -16.85
C ARG A 174 0.05 6.58 -18.25
N GLU A 175 -0.89 5.67 -18.34
CA GLU A 175 -1.39 5.14 -19.63
C GLU A 175 -2.08 6.24 -20.45
N ARG A 176 -2.93 7.06 -19.84
CA ARG A 176 -3.54 8.24 -20.49
C ARG A 176 -2.51 9.29 -20.92
N GLN A 177 -1.44 9.50 -20.13
CA GLN A 177 -0.37 10.42 -20.50
C GLN A 177 0.49 9.89 -21.65
N LEU A 178 0.65 8.58 -21.77
CA LEU A 178 1.33 7.94 -22.89
C LEU A 178 0.49 7.98 -24.16
N GLU A 179 -0.82 7.77 -24.07
CA GLU A 179 -1.73 7.89 -25.21
C GLU A 179 -1.78 9.32 -25.76
N PHE A 180 -1.77 10.33 -24.88
CA PHE A 180 -1.70 11.75 -25.28
C PHE A 180 -0.34 12.18 -25.87
N ALA A 181 0.74 11.46 -25.59
CA ALA A 181 2.08 11.76 -26.10
C ALA A 181 2.35 11.10 -27.47
N ILE A 182 1.47 10.18 -27.92
CA ILE A 182 1.60 9.42 -29.17
C ILE A 182 0.58 9.92 -30.23
N SER A 183 -0.40 10.72 -29.82
CA SER A 183 -1.35 11.40 -30.70
C SER A 183 -0.86 12.81 -31.05
#